data_e582f12a619261b35f9e5ee524dfcbc6
#
_entry.id   e582f12a619261b35f9e5ee524dfcbc6
#
_cell.length_a   1.000
_cell.length_b   1.000
_cell.length_c   1.000
_cell.angle_alpha   90.00
_cell.angle_beta   90.00
_cell.angle_gamma   90.00
#
_symmetry.space_group_name_H-M   'P 1'
#
loop_
_entity.id
_entity.type
_entity.pdbx_description
1 polymer ?
#
loop_
_entity_poly.entity_id
_entity_poly.type
_entity_poly.pdbx_seq_one_letter_code
_entity_poly.pdbx_strand_id
1 'polypeptide(L)'
;MNQQSEEKLRLCVRAIHDMQKGTSVERAGVDTSEKDGSVIIRFPVELESSGENVRCTLILGERFTQLYSELKASLEARYCIRAVVAANAANQAMRFGHVSVDSRDGRVFYTLAQLAESAEAVPGAIAVGLMELNDWYSPLLDFLETPMERQD
;
A
#
# COMPACT_ATOMS: atom_id res chain seq x y z
N MET A 1 -20.17 -1.50 -15.16
CA MET A 1 -19.90 -0.56 -14.04
C MET A 1 -21.07 0.40 -13.90
N ASN A 2 -21.58 0.58 -12.69
CA ASN A 2 -22.66 1.54 -12.46
C ASN A 2 -22.12 2.97 -12.31
N GLN A 3 -23.00 3.96 -12.30
CA GLN A 3 -22.63 5.38 -12.24
C GLN A 3 -21.84 5.72 -10.97
N GLN A 4 -22.17 5.12 -9.83
CA GLN A 4 -21.45 5.33 -8.57
C GLN A 4 -20.03 4.77 -8.63
N SER A 5 -19.84 3.61 -9.24
CA SER A 5 -18.53 3.00 -9.43
C SER A 5 -17.65 3.82 -10.38
N GLU A 6 -18.24 4.36 -11.44
CA GLU A 6 -17.54 5.25 -12.37
C GLU A 6 -17.07 6.53 -11.68
N GLU A 7 -17.91 7.11 -10.82
CA GLU A 7 -17.55 8.30 -10.05
C GLU A 7 -16.45 8.02 -9.06
N LYS A 8 -16.49 6.89 -8.34
CA LYS A 8 -15.41 6.44 -7.46
C LYS A 8 -14.09 6.30 -8.21
N LEU A 9 -14.13 5.63 -9.36
CA LEU A 9 -12.95 5.45 -10.20
C LEU A 9 -12.37 6.80 -10.65
N ARG A 10 -13.22 7.70 -11.14
CA ARG A 10 -12.81 9.02 -11.60
C ARG A 10 -12.11 9.82 -10.49
N LEU A 11 -12.70 9.86 -9.30
CA LEU A 11 -12.14 10.58 -8.16
C LEU A 11 -10.83 9.94 -7.67
N CYS A 12 -10.72 8.61 -7.69
CA CYS A 12 -9.49 7.90 -7.35
C CYS A 12 -8.37 8.22 -8.31
N VAL A 13 -8.61 8.11 -9.61
CA VAL A 13 -7.60 8.38 -10.64
C VAL A 13 -7.11 9.82 -10.55
N ARG A 14 -8.02 10.76 -10.34
CA ARG A 14 -7.67 12.17 -10.16
C ARG A 14 -6.80 12.39 -8.93
N ALA A 15 -7.18 11.80 -7.80
CA ALA A 15 -6.41 11.90 -6.56
C ALA A 15 -5.01 11.29 -6.71
N ILE A 16 -4.89 10.16 -7.39
CA ILE A 16 -3.61 9.51 -7.66
C ILE A 16 -2.73 10.40 -8.54
N HIS A 17 -3.28 10.94 -9.62
CA HIS A 17 -2.53 11.86 -10.49
C HIS A 17 -2.07 13.11 -9.74
N ASP A 18 -2.90 13.67 -8.87
CA ASP A 18 -2.53 14.82 -8.05
C ASP A 18 -1.36 14.49 -7.11
N MET A 19 -1.32 13.28 -6.57
CA MET A 19 -0.22 12.83 -5.71
C MET A 19 1.06 12.55 -6.48
N GLN A 20 0.97 12.11 -7.73
CA GLN A 20 2.12 11.85 -8.59
C GLN A 20 2.76 13.15 -9.13
N LYS A 21 2.03 14.25 -9.11
CA LYS A 21 2.47 15.53 -9.65
C LYS A 21 3.73 16.05 -8.96
N GLY A 22 4.72 16.44 -9.73
CA GLY A 22 5.99 16.95 -9.21
C GLY A 22 6.92 15.87 -8.64
N THR A 23 6.58 14.60 -8.79
CA THR A 23 7.40 13.46 -8.35
C THR A 23 8.05 12.74 -9.52
N SER A 24 8.96 11.82 -9.24
CA SER A 24 9.61 10.99 -10.26
C SER A 24 8.65 10.08 -11.03
N VAL A 25 7.45 9.85 -10.51
CA VAL A 25 6.43 9.00 -11.14
C VAL A 25 5.30 9.78 -11.81
N GLU A 26 5.47 11.07 -12.00
CA GLU A 26 4.42 11.96 -12.56
C GLU A 26 3.86 11.45 -13.88
N ARG A 27 4.70 10.84 -14.72
CA ARG A 27 4.32 10.35 -16.05
C ARG A 27 4.04 8.85 -16.11
N ALA A 28 4.10 8.16 -14.96
CA ALA A 28 4.00 6.72 -14.94
C ALA A 28 2.61 6.18 -15.27
N GLY A 29 1.57 6.99 -15.08
CA GLY A 29 0.21 6.60 -15.37
C GLY A 29 -0.41 5.69 -14.30
N VAL A 30 -1.59 5.21 -14.61
CA VAL A 30 -2.41 4.38 -13.73
C VAL A 30 -3.00 3.24 -14.55
N ASP A 31 -2.81 2.01 -14.09
CA ASP A 31 -3.40 0.81 -14.70
C ASP A 31 -4.71 0.48 -14.02
N THR A 32 -5.77 0.26 -14.79
CA THR A 32 -7.08 -0.15 -14.26
C THR A 32 -7.54 -1.46 -14.87
N SER A 33 -8.18 -2.31 -14.07
CA SER A 33 -8.81 -3.54 -14.52
C SER A 33 -10.03 -3.85 -13.68
N GLU A 34 -10.93 -4.70 -14.18
CA GLU A 34 -12.08 -5.16 -13.43
C GLU A 34 -11.94 -6.65 -13.13
N LYS A 35 -12.30 -7.06 -11.92
CA LYS A 35 -12.32 -8.45 -11.50
C LYS A 35 -13.39 -8.66 -10.44
N ASP A 36 -14.31 -9.61 -10.68
CA ASP A 36 -15.35 -10.01 -9.73
C ASP A 36 -16.20 -8.84 -9.21
N GLY A 37 -16.52 -7.88 -10.07
CA GLY A 37 -17.31 -6.70 -9.72
C GLY A 37 -16.53 -5.58 -9.01
N SER A 38 -15.23 -5.77 -8.79
CA SER A 38 -14.35 -4.76 -8.22
C SER A 38 -13.47 -4.15 -9.29
N VAL A 39 -13.10 -2.88 -9.10
CA VAL A 39 -12.12 -2.20 -9.96
C VAL A 39 -10.77 -2.24 -9.24
N ILE A 40 -9.74 -2.68 -9.95
CA ILE A 40 -8.38 -2.75 -9.43
C ILE A 40 -7.56 -1.67 -10.12
N ILE A 41 -6.92 -0.82 -9.34
CA ILE A 41 -6.07 0.26 -9.81
C ILE A 41 -4.65 0.01 -9.32
N ARG A 42 -3.68 -0.04 -10.24
CA ARG A 42 -2.26 -0.17 -9.90
C ARG A 42 -1.53 1.10 -10.30
N PHE A 43 -0.72 1.62 -9.40
CA PHE A 43 -0.02 2.89 -9.62
C PHE A 43 1.25 2.96 -8.76
N PRO A 44 2.30 3.62 -9.27
CA PRO A 44 3.46 3.93 -8.45
C PRO A 44 3.28 5.25 -7.71
N VAL A 45 3.88 5.36 -6.53
CA VAL A 45 4.02 6.61 -5.80
C VAL A 45 5.46 6.78 -5.33
N GLU A 46 5.89 8.02 -5.18
CA GLU A 46 7.16 8.35 -4.54
C GLU A 46 6.90 8.65 -3.07
N LEU A 47 7.62 7.97 -2.18
CA LEU A 47 7.52 8.22 -0.75
C LEU A 47 8.31 9.47 -0.38
N GLU A 48 7.68 10.42 0.31
CA GLU A 48 8.30 11.68 0.71
C GLU A 48 9.50 11.47 1.64
N SER A 49 9.41 10.50 2.54
CA SER A 49 10.43 10.27 3.56
C SER A 49 11.74 9.72 3.01
N SER A 50 11.71 8.94 1.94
CA SER A 50 12.88 8.22 1.41
C SER A 50 13.18 8.51 -0.06
N GLY A 51 12.23 9.09 -0.79
CA GLY A 51 12.32 9.24 -2.24
C GLY A 51 12.15 7.95 -3.02
N GLU A 52 11.88 6.84 -2.34
CA GLU A 52 11.63 5.55 -3.00
C GLU A 52 10.32 5.54 -3.76
N ASN A 53 10.34 4.86 -4.91
CA ASN A 53 9.14 4.61 -5.68
C ASN A 53 8.56 3.25 -5.28
N VAL A 54 7.32 3.25 -4.83
CA VAL A 54 6.64 2.02 -4.43
C VAL A 54 5.40 1.82 -5.29
N ARG A 55 5.08 0.56 -5.57
CA ARG A 55 3.86 0.19 -6.27
C ARG A 55 2.73 -0.04 -5.28
N CYS A 56 1.61 0.61 -5.55
CA CYS A 56 0.40 0.44 -4.77
C CYS A 56 -0.69 -0.21 -5.62
N THR A 57 -1.52 -0.98 -4.97
CA THR A 57 -2.74 -1.54 -5.57
C THR A 57 -3.93 -1.08 -4.74
N LEU A 58 -4.92 -0.51 -5.42
CA LEU A 58 -6.16 -0.07 -4.83
C LEU A 58 -7.29 -0.93 -5.37
N ILE A 59 -8.08 -1.52 -4.50
CA ILE A 59 -9.26 -2.29 -4.87
C ILE A 59 -10.49 -1.48 -4.47
N LEU A 60 -11.28 -1.11 -5.46
CA LEU A 60 -12.56 -0.42 -5.27
C LEU A 60 -13.68 -1.44 -5.33
N GLY A 61 -14.17 -1.86 -4.18
CA GLY A 61 -15.37 -2.65 -4.04
C GLY A 61 -16.60 -1.77 -3.92
N GLU A 62 -17.76 -2.37 -3.79
CA GLU A 62 -19.02 -1.64 -3.63
C GLU A 62 -19.04 -0.82 -2.35
N ARG A 63 -18.55 -1.39 -1.24
CA ARG A 63 -18.55 -0.76 0.09
C ARG A 63 -17.17 -0.53 0.66
N PHE A 64 -16.18 -1.28 0.16
CA PHE A 64 -14.82 -1.24 0.69
C PHE A 64 -13.87 -0.62 -0.29
N THR A 65 -12.92 0.12 0.24
CA THR A 65 -11.72 0.51 -0.46
C THR A 65 -10.54 -0.14 0.25
N GLN A 66 -9.75 -0.89 -0.47
CA GLN A 66 -8.57 -1.55 0.08
C GLN A 66 -7.34 -1.10 -0.69
N LEU A 67 -6.37 -0.57 0.06
CA LEU A 67 -5.06 -0.18 -0.47
C LEU A 67 -4.03 -1.16 0.07
N TYR A 68 -3.17 -1.68 -0.79
CA TYR A 68 -2.03 -2.47 -0.32
C TYR A 68 -0.78 -2.21 -1.14
N SER A 69 0.36 -2.44 -0.51
CA SER A 69 1.67 -2.31 -1.12
C SER A 69 2.62 -3.37 -0.55
N GLU A 70 3.36 -4.04 -1.43
CA GLU A 70 4.39 -4.99 -1.02
C GLU A 70 5.66 -4.24 -0.63
N LEU A 71 6.25 -4.60 0.51
CA LEU A 71 7.59 -4.16 0.86
C LEU A 71 8.60 -4.97 0.04
N LYS A 72 9.42 -4.28 -0.73
CA LYS A 72 10.40 -4.91 -1.62
C LYS A 72 11.67 -5.30 -0.87
N ALA A 73 11.54 -6.29 0.02
CA ALA A 73 12.67 -6.89 0.71
C ALA A 73 13.41 -7.87 -0.20
N SER A 74 14.73 -8.02 0.01
CA SER A 74 15.52 -9.02 -0.68
C SER A 74 15.05 -10.44 -0.33
N LEU A 75 15.36 -11.43 -1.19
CA LEU A 75 15.00 -12.82 -0.91
C LEU A 75 15.60 -13.31 0.42
N GLU A 76 16.81 -12.86 0.74
CA GLU A 76 17.49 -13.19 1.99
C GLU A 76 16.83 -12.57 3.22
N ALA A 77 16.17 -11.43 3.06
CA ALA A 77 15.44 -10.76 4.12
C ALA A 77 14.04 -11.33 4.38
N ARG A 78 13.54 -12.20 3.49
CA ARG A 78 12.20 -12.78 3.60
C ARG A 78 12.14 -14.00 4.50
N TYR A 79 12.67 -13.87 5.71
CA TYR A 79 12.52 -14.91 6.73
C TYR A 79 11.22 -14.71 7.50
N CYS A 80 10.34 -15.72 7.47
CA CYS A 80 9.01 -15.63 8.07
C CYS A 80 9.03 -15.18 9.54
N ILE A 81 9.91 -15.72 10.37
CA ILE A 81 9.97 -15.38 11.80
C ILE A 81 10.30 -13.89 11.97
N ARG A 82 11.30 -13.41 11.26
CA ARG A 82 11.72 -12.01 11.36
C ARG A 82 10.64 -11.07 10.84
N ALA A 83 10.04 -11.41 9.72
CA ALA A 83 8.94 -10.65 9.14
C ALA A 83 7.73 -10.60 10.07
N VAL A 84 7.38 -11.71 10.72
CA VAL A 84 6.28 -11.77 11.69
C VAL A 84 6.58 -10.89 12.91
N VAL A 85 7.80 -10.92 13.43
CA VAL A 85 8.21 -10.05 14.56
C VAL A 85 8.09 -8.58 14.17
N ALA A 86 8.60 -8.21 13.00
CA ALA A 86 8.51 -6.84 12.48
C ALA A 86 7.06 -6.40 12.29
N ALA A 87 6.24 -7.25 11.68
CA ALA A 87 4.82 -6.98 11.45
C ALA A 87 4.07 -6.79 12.77
N ASN A 88 4.31 -7.66 13.73
CA ASN A 88 3.66 -7.57 15.03
C ASN A 88 4.01 -6.25 15.76
N ALA A 89 5.28 -5.86 15.75
CA ALA A 89 5.71 -4.60 16.35
C ALA A 89 5.09 -3.39 15.64
N ALA A 90 5.08 -3.39 14.32
CA ALA A 90 4.48 -2.32 13.53
C ALA A 90 2.97 -2.20 13.77
N ASN A 91 2.27 -3.32 13.80
CA ASN A 91 0.82 -3.36 13.98
C ASN A 91 0.38 -2.82 15.36
N GLN A 92 1.22 -2.95 16.38
CA GLN A 92 0.92 -2.36 17.68
C GLN A 92 0.94 -0.83 17.66
N ALA A 93 1.69 -0.24 16.75
CA ALA A 93 1.85 1.22 16.63
C ALA A 93 0.98 1.83 15.52
N MET A 94 0.61 1.04 14.51
CA MET A 94 -0.24 1.52 13.40
C MET A 94 -1.66 1.81 13.86
N ARG A 95 -2.23 2.88 13.32
CA ARG A 95 -3.59 3.32 13.68
C ARG A 95 -4.66 2.93 12.70
N PHE A 96 -4.31 2.79 11.41
CA PHE A 96 -5.29 2.62 10.34
C PHE A 96 -5.14 1.31 9.61
N GLY A 97 -3.96 1.03 9.08
CA GLY A 97 -3.67 -0.20 8.37
C GLY A 97 -2.96 -1.22 9.22
N HIS A 98 -2.48 -2.25 8.57
CA HIS A 98 -1.71 -3.31 9.20
C HIS A 98 -0.69 -3.90 8.24
N VAL A 99 0.30 -4.57 8.80
CA VAL A 99 1.31 -5.32 8.06
C VAL A 99 0.97 -6.80 8.16
N SER A 100 0.96 -7.48 7.03
CA SER A 100 0.75 -8.92 6.95
C SER A 100 1.93 -9.60 6.28
N VAL A 101 2.13 -10.87 6.60
CA VAL A 101 3.21 -11.68 6.05
C VAL A 101 2.60 -12.90 5.39
N ASP A 102 2.98 -13.15 4.13
CA ASP A 102 2.60 -14.38 3.46
C ASP A 102 3.48 -15.51 4.02
N SER A 103 2.84 -16.48 4.68
CA SER A 103 3.55 -17.59 5.33
C SER A 103 4.23 -18.54 4.34
N ARG A 104 3.88 -18.48 3.07
CA ARG A 104 4.45 -19.37 2.03
C ARG A 104 5.82 -18.92 1.55
N ASP A 105 6.02 -17.61 1.42
CA ASP A 105 7.21 -17.03 0.79
C ASP A 105 7.85 -15.89 1.57
N GLY A 106 7.27 -15.51 2.71
CA GLY A 106 7.79 -14.44 3.56
C GLY A 106 7.58 -13.03 3.03
N ARG A 107 6.76 -12.85 2.00
CA ARG A 107 6.45 -11.52 1.45
C ARG A 107 5.66 -10.70 2.47
N VAL A 108 6.00 -9.44 2.57
CA VAL A 108 5.42 -8.51 3.55
C VAL A 108 4.59 -7.46 2.82
N PHE A 109 3.36 -7.26 3.28
CA PHE A 109 2.43 -6.32 2.69
C PHE A 109 1.91 -5.34 3.73
N TYR A 110 1.86 -4.06 3.36
CA TYR A 110 1.03 -3.08 4.05
C TYR A 110 -0.37 -3.12 3.46
N THR A 111 -1.39 -3.11 4.30
CA THR A 111 -2.79 -3.14 3.87
C THR A 111 -3.62 -2.18 4.70
N LEU A 112 -4.43 -1.38 4.03
CA LEU A 112 -5.48 -0.56 4.64
C LEU A 112 -6.80 -0.88 3.97
N ALA A 113 -7.79 -1.31 4.76
CA ALA A 113 -9.14 -1.51 4.29
C ALA A 113 -10.09 -0.57 5.05
N GLN A 114 -10.86 0.21 4.33
CA GLN A 114 -11.83 1.15 4.91
C GLN A 114 -13.19 1.02 4.24
N LEU A 115 -14.23 1.32 5.01
CA LEU A 115 -15.56 1.52 4.45
C LEU A 115 -15.55 2.84 3.68
N ALA A 116 -15.89 2.78 2.41
CA ALA A 116 -15.96 3.94 1.53
C ALA A 116 -17.21 3.79 0.65
N GLU A 117 -18.37 3.99 1.26
CA GLU A 117 -19.65 3.85 0.58
C GLU A 117 -19.90 5.00 -0.40
N SER A 118 -19.40 6.20 -0.10
CA SER A 118 -19.52 7.34 -1.00
C SER A 118 -18.25 7.55 -1.81
N ALA A 119 -18.43 8.06 -3.03
CA ALA A 119 -17.29 8.37 -3.90
C ALA A 119 -16.36 9.43 -3.27
N GLU A 120 -16.92 10.40 -2.55
CA GLU A 120 -16.16 11.48 -1.94
C GLU A 120 -15.25 11.01 -0.80
N ALA A 121 -15.56 9.89 -0.15
CA ALA A 121 -14.76 9.34 0.95
C ALA A 121 -13.47 8.64 0.47
N VAL A 122 -13.42 8.20 -0.78
CA VAL A 122 -12.33 7.38 -1.29
C VAL A 122 -10.99 8.12 -1.34
N PRO A 123 -10.90 9.37 -1.82
CA PRO A 123 -9.62 10.10 -1.82
C PRO A 123 -9.00 10.22 -0.42
N GLY A 124 -9.83 10.44 0.60
CA GLY A 124 -9.36 10.50 1.99
C GLY A 124 -8.78 9.17 2.48
N ALA A 125 -9.41 8.05 2.10
CA ALA A 125 -8.92 6.72 2.45
C ALA A 125 -7.54 6.45 1.81
N ILE A 126 -7.36 6.84 0.56
CA ILE A 126 -6.07 6.72 -0.14
C ILE A 126 -5.00 7.58 0.56
N ALA A 127 -5.32 8.83 0.88
CA ALA A 127 -4.39 9.75 1.54
C ALA A 127 -3.92 9.21 2.89
N VAL A 128 -4.82 8.68 3.71
CA VAL A 128 -4.48 8.07 5.01
C VAL A 128 -3.56 6.87 4.82
N GLY A 129 -3.87 5.99 3.88
CA GLY A 129 -3.04 4.81 3.61
C GLY A 129 -1.64 5.17 3.14
N LEU A 130 -1.52 6.13 2.26
CA LEU A 130 -0.22 6.57 1.75
C LEU A 130 0.60 7.30 2.81
N MET A 131 -0.05 8.08 3.68
CA MET A 131 0.62 8.71 4.84
C MET A 131 1.23 7.66 5.78
N GLU A 132 0.46 6.65 6.13
CA GLU A 132 0.93 5.58 7.02
C GLU A 132 2.02 4.74 6.35
N LEU A 133 1.86 4.41 5.07
CA LEU A 133 2.89 3.72 4.29
C LEU A 133 4.19 4.54 4.23
N ASN A 134 4.08 5.85 4.02
CA ASN A 134 5.25 6.74 4.02
C ASN A 134 6.00 6.71 5.35
N ASP A 135 5.28 6.63 6.46
CA ASP A 135 5.89 6.59 7.80
C ASP A 135 6.57 5.25 8.10
N TRP A 136 6.02 4.16 7.61
CA TRP A 136 6.43 2.80 8.02
C TRP A 136 7.25 2.01 7.01
N TYR A 137 7.22 2.37 5.73
CA TYR A 137 7.88 1.58 4.67
C TYR A 137 9.38 1.44 4.92
N SER A 138 10.09 2.56 5.04
CA SER A 138 11.55 2.54 5.20
C SER A 138 12.00 1.92 6.53
N PRO A 139 11.39 2.25 7.68
CA PRO A 139 11.76 1.59 8.94
C PRO A 139 11.54 0.07 8.92
N LEU A 140 10.46 -0.41 8.32
CA LEU A 140 10.21 -1.85 8.19
C LEU A 140 11.23 -2.52 7.27
N LEU A 141 11.49 -1.90 6.13
CA LEU A 141 12.46 -2.42 5.16
C LEU A 141 13.86 -2.49 5.77
N ASP A 142 14.29 -1.45 6.45
CA ASP A 142 15.58 -1.40 7.13
C ASP A 142 15.70 -2.51 8.18
N PHE A 143 14.66 -2.75 8.96
CA PHE A 143 14.65 -3.85 9.93
C PHE A 143 14.79 -5.21 9.23
N LEU A 144 14.05 -5.43 8.14
CA LEU A 144 14.08 -6.69 7.39
C LEU A 144 15.42 -6.94 6.69
N GLU A 145 16.06 -5.87 6.21
CA GLU A 145 17.34 -5.96 5.48
C GLU A 145 18.56 -5.98 6.40
N THR A 146 18.42 -5.61 7.68
CA THR A 146 19.54 -5.64 8.63
C THR A 146 19.93 -7.07 8.96
N PRO A 147 21.20 -7.48 8.78
CA PRO A 147 21.64 -8.83 9.10
C PRO A 147 21.41 -9.15 10.58
N MET A 148 20.95 -10.38 10.85
CA MET A 148 20.90 -10.86 12.24
C MET A 148 22.32 -11.11 12.74
N GLU A 149 22.65 -10.53 13.90
CA GLU A 149 23.90 -10.86 14.59
C GLU A 149 23.86 -12.33 14.99
N ARG A 150 24.89 -13.08 14.60
CA ARG A 150 25.07 -14.43 15.12
C ARG A 150 25.46 -14.31 16.60
N GLN A 151 24.65 -14.86 17.46
CA GLN A 151 25.05 -15.10 18.83
C GLN A 151 25.97 -16.33 18.82
N ASP A 152 27.22 -16.06 19.03
CA ASP A 152 28.20 -17.13 19.25
C ASP A 152 28.02 -17.72 20.65
#